data_217ea89cb010907acec92b1374b3f217
#
_entry.id   217ea89cb010907acec92b1374b3f217
#
_cell.length_a   1.000
_cell.length_b   1.000
_cell.length_c   1.000
_cell.angle_alpha   90.00
_cell.angle_beta   90.00
_cell.angle_gamma   90.00
#
_symmetry.space_group_name_H-M   'P 1'
#
loop_
_entity.id
_entity.type
_entity.pdbx_description
1 polymer ?
#
loop_
_entity_poly.entity_id
_entity_poly.type
_entity_poly.pdbx_seq_one_letter_code
_entity_poly.pdbx_strand_id
1 'polypeptide(L)'
;MELEATITERRRQTRNSIYRHLYESRDFCSKQSLARDLGLSLPTVYQNLTELMHAGLVRNSGEQRSTGGRRAMGLQIVPDARYAIGVSITETRLRFVAADLQLEEMAYRKVHHPPIAEMKDFGIFLAGELERFIDETHLDRSRMLGVGIALPAVIATDNSRITLAPTLHLRDITLQFLAKEIPYPTYIENDATSGGYAEWFLYWHRDMAYLLLETGVGGAVLVGDGQYHGVNRRSGEFGHMCVEPGGLPCKCGKRGCLEAYCSAWRISDDLGIPLSEFFAGVERHVPEYETMWHDLLRHLAIGVNNIRMVLDCDVVLGGFLTQYLPPYMPLLKEYVAAGNPFEPSADYLHLSVMRRHTVPLGVALHFIQEFIETI
;
A
#
# COMPACT_ATOMS: atom_id res chain seq x y z
N MET A 1 9.38 -31.79 27.56
CA MET A 1 9.82 -30.54 26.94
C MET A 1 9.50 -30.49 25.45
N GLU A 2 10.02 -31.36 24.56
CA GLU A 2 9.65 -31.36 23.13
C GLU A 2 8.17 -31.62 22.85
N LEU A 3 7.52 -32.54 23.59
CA LEU A 3 6.10 -32.81 23.40
C LEU A 3 5.19 -31.67 23.85
N GLU A 4 5.53 -30.95 24.89
CA GLU A 4 4.78 -29.79 25.39
C GLU A 4 4.94 -28.58 24.46
N ALA A 5 6.14 -28.35 23.93
CA ALA A 5 6.39 -27.36 22.89
C ALA A 5 5.56 -27.64 21.63
N THR A 6 5.44 -28.92 21.23
CA THR A 6 4.63 -29.34 20.06
C THR A 6 3.13 -29.13 20.30
N ILE A 7 2.62 -29.38 21.51
CA ILE A 7 1.21 -29.16 21.86
C ILE A 7 0.88 -27.68 21.88
N THR A 8 1.73 -26.85 22.46
CA THR A 8 1.58 -25.38 22.50
C THR A 8 1.58 -24.80 21.10
N GLU A 9 2.48 -25.28 20.24
CA GLU A 9 2.57 -24.84 18.85
C GLU A 9 1.32 -25.22 18.04
N ARG A 10 0.82 -26.45 18.18
CA ARG A 10 -0.43 -26.88 17.53
C ARG A 10 -1.64 -26.07 18.00
N ARG A 11 -1.70 -25.72 19.29
CA ARG A 11 -2.78 -24.86 19.81
C ARG A 11 -2.71 -23.46 19.18
N ARG A 12 -1.52 -22.88 19.08
CA ARG A 12 -1.30 -21.59 18.43
C ARG A 12 -1.73 -21.66 16.96
N GLN A 13 -1.29 -22.65 16.20
CA GLN A 13 -1.67 -22.84 14.80
C GLN A 13 -3.19 -22.98 14.62
N THR A 14 -3.86 -23.72 15.51
CA THR A 14 -5.32 -23.87 15.47
C THR A 14 -6.01 -22.54 15.76
N ARG A 15 -5.54 -21.77 16.75
CA ARG A 15 -6.08 -20.45 17.07
C ARG A 15 -5.89 -19.50 15.91
N ASN A 16 -4.71 -19.46 15.31
CA ASN A 16 -4.42 -18.65 14.14
C ASN A 16 -5.32 -19.01 12.96
N SER A 17 -5.54 -20.29 12.68
CA SER A 17 -6.42 -20.72 11.59
C SER A 17 -7.87 -20.28 11.81
N ILE A 18 -8.37 -20.34 13.04
CA ILE A 18 -9.71 -19.85 13.40
C ILE A 18 -9.79 -18.33 13.21
N TYR A 19 -8.79 -17.58 13.68
CA TYR A 19 -8.79 -16.12 13.57
C TYR A 19 -8.67 -15.68 12.12
N ARG A 20 -7.79 -16.29 11.34
CA ARG A 20 -7.62 -16.03 9.91
C ARG A 20 -8.90 -16.31 9.13
N HIS A 21 -9.57 -17.42 9.40
CA HIS A 21 -10.84 -17.73 8.76
C HIS A 21 -11.92 -16.68 9.08
N LEU A 22 -11.98 -16.20 10.32
CA LEU A 22 -12.88 -15.08 10.70
C LEU A 22 -12.50 -13.77 10.02
N TYR A 23 -11.21 -13.51 9.87
CA TYR A 23 -10.68 -12.31 9.22
C TYR A 23 -11.01 -12.27 7.73
N GLU A 24 -10.83 -13.39 7.04
CA GLU A 24 -11.10 -13.54 5.61
C GLU A 24 -12.60 -13.63 5.28
N SER A 25 -13.41 -14.15 6.24
CA SER A 25 -14.84 -14.29 6.06
C SER A 25 -15.55 -12.94 6.14
N ARG A 26 -16.02 -12.45 4.99
CA ARG A 26 -16.90 -11.25 4.93
C ARG A 26 -18.36 -11.58 5.29
N ASP A 27 -18.69 -12.87 5.38
CA ASP A 27 -20.03 -13.38 5.65
C ASP A 27 -20.21 -13.79 7.11
N PHE A 28 -21.48 -14.11 7.45
CA PHE A 28 -21.86 -14.62 8.76
C PHE A 28 -21.11 -15.93 9.09
N CYS A 29 -20.29 -15.88 10.12
CA CYS A 29 -19.55 -17.03 10.61
C CYS A 29 -20.11 -17.50 11.96
N SER A 30 -20.43 -18.78 12.09
CA SER A 30 -20.88 -19.43 13.32
C SER A 30 -19.84 -20.42 13.84
N LYS A 31 -19.97 -20.83 15.11
CA LYS A 31 -19.12 -21.89 15.68
C LYS A 31 -19.22 -23.20 14.90
N GLN A 32 -20.41 -23.52 14.38
CA GLN A 32 -20.64 -24.72 13.58
C GLN A 32 -20.00 -24.61 12.18
N SER A 33 -20.12 -23.45 11.53
CA SER A 33 -19.44 -23.25 10.23
C SER A 33 -17.93 -23.32 10.39
N LEU A 34 -17.35 -22.66 11.41
CA LEU A 34 -15.92 -22.78 11.72
C LEU A 34 -15.45 -24.21 11.93
N ALA A 35 -16.21 -25.00 12.71
CA ALA A 35 -15.86 -26.40 12.96
C ALA A 35 -15.85 -27.22 11.66
N ARG A 36 -16.87 -27.04 10.81
CA ARG A 36 -16.99 -27.70 9.53
C ARG A 36 -15.90 -27.28 8.54
N ASP A 37 -15.72 -25.97 8.37
CA ASP A 37 -14.89 -25.40 7.30
C ASP A 37 -13.38 -25.62 7.60
N LEU A 38 -13.02 -25.68 8.90
CA LEU A 38 -11.64 -25.95 9.35
C LEU A 38 -11.39 -27.44 9.73
N GLY A 39 -12.41 -28.29 9.65
CA GLY A 39 -12.27 -29.72 10.07
C GLY A 39 -11.97 -29.90 11.55
N LEU A 40 -12.41 -28.95 12.41
CA LEU A 40 -12.15 -28.96 13.85
C LEU A 40 -13.34 -29.51 14.65
N SER A 41 -13.05 -30.06 15.85
CA SER A 41 -14.11 -30.38 16.78
C SER A 41 -14.75 -29.14 17.40
N LEU A 42 -16.07 -29.18 17.68
CA LEU A 42 -16.74 -28.05 18.35
C LEU A 42 -16.07 -27.67 19.69
N PRO A 43 -15.68 -28.62 20.58
CA PRO A 43 -14.94 -28.25 21.80
C PRO A 43 -13.65 -27.47 21.51
N THR A 44 -12.88 -27.85 20.47
CA THR A 44 -11.66 -27.14 20.04
C THR A 44 -11.97 -25.74 19.61
N VAL A 45 -13.02 -25.54 18.79
CA VAL A 45 -13.46 -24.20 18.35
C VAL A 45 -13.90 -23.37 19.55
N TYR A 46 -14.69 -23.94 20.48
CA TYR A 46 -15.14 -23.23 21.67
C TYR A 46 -13.98 -22.73 22.53
N GLN A 47 -12.99 -23.58 22.79
CA GLN A 47 -11.84 -23.23 23.60
C GLN A 47 -11.05 -22.07 22.99
N ASN A 48 -10.69 -22.16 21.70
CA ASN A 48 -9.92 -21.12 21.02
C ASN A 48 -10.70 -19.81 20.90
N LEU A 49 -12.02 -19.86 20.62
CA LEU A 49 -12.85 -18.67 20.60
C LEU A 49 -12.97 -17.99 21.97
N THR A 50 -13.01 -18.76 23.05
CA THR A 50 -13.00 -18.21 24.42
C THR A 50 -11.72 -17.43 24.68
N GLU A 51 -10.57 -17.96 24.28
CA GLU A 51 -9.28 -17.26 24.38
C GLU A 51 -9.26 -15.97 23.54
N LEU A 52 -9.72 -16.04 22.27
CA LEU A 52 -9.79 -14.87 21.37
C LEU A 52 -10.76 -13.79 21.88
N MET A 53 -11.91 -14.19 22.43
CA MET A 53 -12.88 -13.25 23.02
C MET A 53 -12.33 -12.62 24.31
N HIS A 54 -11.62 -13.37 25.13
CA HIS A 54 -10.98 -12.87 26.32
C HIS A 54 -9.87 -11.87 26.02
N ALA A 55 -9.15 -12.10 24.91
CA ALA A 55 -8.16 -11.17 24.36
C ALA A 55 -8.77 -9.95 23.66
N GLY A 56 -10.11 -9.87 23.57
CA GLY A 56 -10.83 -8.78 22.91
C GLY A 56 -10.70 -8.77 21.36
N LEU A 57 -10.28 -9.87 20.76
CA LEU A 57 -10.01 -9.98 19.32
C LEU A 57 -11.22 -10.45 18.51
N VAL A 58 -12.17 -11.13 19.16
CA VAL A 58 -13.40 -11.66 18.56
C VAL A 58 -14.58 -11.28 19.45
N ARG A 59 -15.70 -10.98 18.83
CA ARG A 59 -16.97 -10.71 19.51
C ARG A 59 -18.13 -11.41 18.82
N ASN A 60 -19.26 -11.50 19.52
CA ASN A 60 -20.50 -11.95 18.90
C ASN A 60 -21.08 -10.83 18.01
N SER A 61 -21.56 -11.17 16.82
CA SER A 61 -22.06 -10.25 15.79
C SER A 61 -23.58 -10.34 15.59
N GLY A 62 -24.35 -10.57 16.65
CA GLY A 62 -25.80 -10.67 16.53
C GLY A 62 -26.29 -12.04 16.02
N GLU A 63 -27.60 -12.16 15.82
CA GLU A 63 -28.26 -13.40 15.43
C GLU A 63 -28.61 -13.43 13.94
N GLN A 64 -28.39 -14.56 13.27
CA GLN A 64 -28.86 -14.79 11.90
C GLN A 64 -30.40 -14.84 11.88
N ARG A 65 -31.03 -14.30 10.82
CA ARG A 65 -32.47 -14.51 10.56
C ARG A 65 -32.74 -15.99 10.38
N SER A 66 -33.57 -16.57 11.25
CA SER A 66 -33.88 -18.00 11.28
C SER A 66 -34.81 -18.37 10.12
N THR A 67 -34.49 -19.47 9.42
CA THR A 67 -35.40 -20.18 8.50
C THR A 67 -36.07 -21.40 9.17
N GLY A 68 -36.03 -21.46 10.50
CA GLY A 68 -36.59 -22.57 11.32
C GLY A 68 -35.49 -23.25 12.13
N GLY A 69 -35.43 -22.99 13.46
CA GLY A 69 -34.47 -23.60 14.39
C GLY A 69 -33.85 -22.55 15.35
N ARG A 70 -32.98 -23.04 16.28
CA ARG A 70 -32.28 -22.19 17.24
C ARG A 70 -31.34 -21.25 16.47
N ARG A 71 -31.50 -19.93 16.64
CA ARG A 71 -30.71 -18.91 15.99
C ARG A 71 -29.22 -19.09 16.31
N ALA A 72 -28.38 -19.21 15.28
CA ALA A 72 -26.94 -19.24 15.46
C ALA A 72 -26.41 -17.82 15.75
N MET A 73 -25.58 -17.68 16.79
CA MET A 73 -24.85 -16.45 17.06
C MET A 73 -23.70 -16.32 16.08
N GLY A 74 -23.62 -15.19 15.40
CA GLY A 74 -22.50 -14.82 14.55
C GLY A 74 -21.27 -14.46 15.34
N LEU A 75 -20.12 -14.61 14.69
CA LEU A 75 -18.82 -14.25 15.21
C LEU A 75 -18.19 -13.25 14.24
N GLN A 76 -17.50 -12.26 14.78
CA GLN A 76 -16.70 -11.32 13.97
C GLN A 76 -15.46 -10.90 14.74
N ILE A 77 -14.42 -10.52 14.01
CA ILE A 77 -13.23 -9.90 14.61
C ILE A 77 -13.61 -8.54 15.19
N VAL A 78 -12.77 -8.05 16.09
CA VAL A 78 -12.82 -6.66 16.62
C VAL A 78 -11.74 -5.89 15.88
N PRO A 79 -12.07 -5.09 14.84
CA PRO A 79 -11.08 -4.47 13.99
C PRO A 79 -10.11 -3.57 14.75
N ASP A 80 -10.63 -2.75 15.65
CA ASP A 80 -9.88 -1.80 16.46
C ASP A 80 -9.19 -2.41 17.69
N ALA A 81 -9.22 -3.74 17.87
CA ALA A 81 -8.52 -4.41 18.96
C ALA A 81 -7.01 -4.18 18.93
N ARG A 82 -6.44 -4.06 17.75
CA ARG A 82 -5.05 -3.70 17.48
C ARG A 82 -5.02 -2.75 16.29
N TYR A 83 -3.93 -1.99 16.17
CA TYR A 83 -3.70 -1.10 15.03
C TYR A 83 -2.20 -0.99 14.74
N ALA A 84 -1.88 -0.56 13.53
CA ALA A 84 -0.53 -0.16 13.16
C ALA A 84 -0.54 1.28 12.63
N ILE A 85 0.59 1.97 12.74
CA ILE A 85 0.76 3.30 12.16
C ILE A 85 1.60 3.16 10.89
N GLY A 86 1.09 3.69 9.79
CA GLY A 86 1.85 3.88 8.56
C GLY A 86 2.25 5.33 8.38
N VAL A 87 3.50 5.56 8.02
CA VAL A 87 4.05 6.89 7.76
C VAL A 87 4.55 6.92 6.33
N SER A 88 4.01 7.80 5.50
CA SER A 88 4.55 8.09 4.17
C SER A 88 5.39 9.35 4.22
N ILE A 89 6.63 9.24 3.75
CA ILE A 89 7.63 10.33 3.71
C ILE A 89 7.81 10.77 2.26
N THR A 90 7.64 12.06 2.00
CA THR A 90 8.05 12.71 0.75
C THR A 90 9.09 13.77 1.04
N GLU A 91 9.60 14.48 0.04
CA GLU A 91 10.63 15.49 0.21
C GLU A 91 10.29 16.54 1.29
N THR A 92 9.01 16.97 1.36
CA THR A 92 8.57 18.08 2.23
C THR A 92 7.32 17.74 3.08
N ARG A 93 6.90 16.48 3.12
CA ARG A 93 5.64 16.10 3.80
C ARG A 93 5.74 14.76 4.46
N LEU A 94 5.17 14.67 5.67
CA LEU A 94 4.82 13.42 6.34
C LEU A 94 3.30 13.23 6.31
N ARG A 95 2.86 11.99 6.10
CA ARG A 95 1.47 11.58 6.27
C ARG A 95 1.45 10.40 7.24
N PHE A 96 0.77 10.56 8.36
CA PHE A 96 0.54 9.54 9.36
C PHE A 96 -0.85 8.99 9.20
N VAL A 97 -0.99 7.68 9.21
CA VAL A 97 -2.27 6.96 9.21
C VAL A 97 -2.21 5.89 10.28
N ALA A 98 -3.16 5.88 11.20
CA ALA A 98 -3.40 4.72 12.04
C ALA A 98 -4.45 3.84 11.35
N ALA A 99 -4.11 2.58 11.14
CA ALA A 99 -4.97 1.60 10.49
C ALA A 99 -5.36 0.49 11.47
N ASP A 100 -6.63 0.14 11.52
CA ASP A 100 -7.12 -1.01 12.26
C ASP A 100 -6.77 -2.34 11.55
N LEU A 101 -7.16 -3.47 12.14
CA LEU A 101 -6.87 -4.80 11.57
C LEU A 101 -7.51 -5.04 10.20
N GLN A 102 -8.52 -4.27 9.79
CA GLN A 102 -9.14 -4.35 8.46
C GLN A 102 -8.60 -3.31 7.46
N LEU A 103 -7.51 -2.60 7.82
CA LEU A 103 -6.92 -1.49 7.06
C LEU A 103 -7.84 -0.29 6.91
N GLU A 104 -8.86 -0.16 7.77
CA GLU A 104 -9.65 1.05 7.83
C GLU A 104 -8.89 2.14 8.59
N GLU A 105 -8.99 3.37 8.08
CA GLU A 105 -8.35 4.54 8.67
C GLU A 105 -9.02 4.90 10.01
N MET A 106 -8.28 4.80 11.11
CA MET A 106 -8.72 5.24 12.43
C MET A 106 -8.39 6.72 12.68
N ALA A 107 -7.25 7.18 12.18
CA ALA A 107 -6.77 8.55 12.32
C ALA A 107 -5.82 8.93 11.20
N TYR A 108 -5.79 10.21 10.86
CA TYR A 108 -4.91 10.77 9.83
C TYR A 108 -4.33 12.12 10.25
N ARG A 109 -3.06 12.36 9.92
CA ARG A 109 -2.42 13.66 10.08
C ARG A 109 -1.41 13.88 8.95
N LYS A 110 -1.34 15.11 8.47
CA LYS A 110 -0.37 15.58 7.50
C LYS A 110 0.50 16.67 8.11
N VAL A 111 1.80 16.55 7.96
CA VAL A 111 2.79 17.50 8.45
C VAL A 111 3.65 18.00 7.30
N HIS A 112 3.94 19.28 7.25
CA HIS A 112 4.93 19.86 6.32
C HIS A 112 6.25 20.06 7.04
N HIS A 113 7.34 19.84 6.33
CA HIS A 113 8.71 20.02 6.83
C HIS A 113 9.63 20.56 5.72
N PRO A 114 10.78 21.15 6.06
CA PRO A 114 11.81 21.47 5.08
C PRO A 114 12.31 20.21 4.35
N PRO A 115 12.97 20.36 3.18
CA PRO A 115 13.58 19.21 2.50
C PRO A 115 14.43 18.36 3.46
N ILE A 116 14.28 17.04 3.41
CA ILE A 116 14.96 16.11 4.34
C ILE A 116 16.48 16.29 4.30
N ALA A 117 17.04 16.53 3.11
CA ALA A 117 18.48 16.74 2.94
C ALA A 117 19.02 17.97 3.70
N GLU A 118 18.16 18.91 4.07
CA GLU A 118 18.51 20.11 4.84
C GLU A 118 18.35 19.90 6.36
N MET A 119 17.75 18.79 6.80
CA MET A 119 17.44 18.51 8.21
C MET A 119 18.46 17.56 8.83
N LYS A 120 19.33 18.07 9.72
CA LYS A 120 20.34 17.25 10.41
C LYS A 120 19.75 16.17 11.31
N ASP A 121 18.62 16.46 11.96
CA ASP A 121 18.01 15.61 12.99
C ASP A 121 16.59 15.16 12.57
N PHE A 122 16.44 14.76 11.30
CA PHE A 122 15.14 14.35 10.76
C PHE A 122 14.50 13.19 11.55
N GLY A 123 15.28 12.23 12.03
CA GLY A 123 14.79 11.13 12.86
C GLY A 123 14.16 11.60 14.18
N ILE A 124 14.76 12.58 14.85
CA ILE A 124 14.20 13.20 16.07
C ILE A 124 12.89 13.93 15.74
N PHE A 125 12.88 14.68 14.65
CA PHE A 125 11.67 15.37 14.18
C PHE A 125 10.55 14.36 13.87
N LEU A 126 10.86 13.29 13.13
CA LEU A 126 9.91 12.24 12.78
C LEU A 126 9.32 11.56 14.02
N ALA A 127 10.16 11.18 14.99
CA ALA A 127 9.73 10.58 16.25
C ALA A 127 8.85 11.53 17.07
N GLY A 128 9.20 12.82 17.13
CA GLY A 128 8.40 13.85 17.81
C GLY A 128 7.03 14.07 17.16
N GLU A 129 6.95 14.08 15.82
CA GLU A 129 5.68 14.21 15.11
C GLU A 129 4.80 12.94 15.23
N LEU A 130 5.43 11.75 15.31
CA LEU A 130 4.74 10.49 15.59
C LEU A 130 4.10 10.49 16.98
N GLU A 131 4.86 10.86 18.02
CA GLU A 131 4.31 10.94 19.38
C GLU A 131 3.17 11.96 19.48
N ARG A 132 3.33 13.12 18.84
CA ARG A 132 2.28 14.13 18.76
C ARG A 132 1.02 13.61 18.05
N PHE A 133 1.18 12.85 16.97
CA PHE A 133 0.06 12.22 16.28
C PHE A 133 -0.69 11.25 17.20
N ILE A 134 0.03 10.39 17.93
CA ILE A 134 -0.57 9.43 18.88
C ILE A 134 -1.34 10.16 19.99
N ASP A 135 -0.75 11.23 20.55
CA ASP A 135 -1.36 11.99 21.64
C ASP A 135 -2.61 12.77 21.18
N GLU A 136 -2.53 13.49 20.06
CA GLU A 136 -3.64 14.28 19.51
C GLU A 136 -4.83 13.43 19.07
N THR A 137 -4.57 12.19 18.65
CA THR A 137 -5.62 11.25 18.21
C THR A 137 -6.07 10.28 19.31
N HIS A 138 -5.52 10.41 20.52
CA HIS A 138 -5.84 9.59 21.70
C HIS A 138 -5.72 8.08 21.46
N LEU A 139 -4.75 7.67 20.63
CA LEU A 139 -4.49 6.27 20.32
C LEU A 139 -3.87 5.55 21.53
N ASP A 140 -4.40 4.39 21.86
CA ASP A 140 -3.91 3.56 22.97
C ASP A 140 -2.63 2.81 22.55
N ARG A 141 -1.47 3.26 23.06
CA ARG A 141 -0.16 2.69 22.75
C ARG A 141 -0.05 1.18 23.04
N SER A 142 -0.84 0.68 23.99
CA SER A 142 -0.85 -0.76 24.34
C SER A 142 -1.45 -1.65 23.24
N ARG A 143 -2.21 -1.07 22.31
CA ARG A 143 -2.82 -1.75 21.17
C ARG A 143 -2.01 -1.63 19.89
N MET A 144 -0.96 -0.79 19.87
CA MET A 144 -0.15 -0.54 18.69
C MET A 144 0.76 -1.72 18.40
N LEU A 145 0.74 -2.22 17.18
CA LEU A 145 1.58 -3.31 16.70
C LEU A 145 2.97 -2.83 16.31
N GLY A 146 3.05 -1.67 15.65
CA GLY A 146 4.30 -1.11 15.17
C GLY A 146 4.09 0.09 14.24
N VAL A 147 5.19 0.62 13.73
CA VAL A 147 5.24 1.79 12.85
C VAL A 147 5.91 1.43 11.53
N GLY A 148 5.14 1.42 10.45
CA GLY A 148 5.66 1.27 9.10
C GLY A 148 6.05 2.62 8.52
N ILE A 149 7.18 2.71 7.83
CA ILE A 149 7.67 3.92 7.16
C ILE A 149 7.84 3.62 5.67
N ALA A 150 7.13 4.33 4.82
CA ALA A 150 7.23 4.23 3.38
C ALA A 150 7.85 5.50 2.78
N LEU A 151 8.80 5.33 1.85
CA LEU A 151 9.48 6.46 1.21
C LEU A 151 9.90 6.09 -0.23
N PRO A 152 10.04 7.10 -1.13
CA PRO A 152 10.46 6.88 -2.52
C PRO A 152 11.97 6.59 -2.59
N ALA A 153 12.35 5.37 -2.24
CA ALA A 153 13.75 4.96 -2.13
C ALA A 153 13.97 3.49 -2.50
N VAL A 154 15.10 3.22 -3.12
CA VAL A 154 15.63 1.86 -3.26
C VAL A 154 16.34 1.47 -1.96
N ILE A 155 15.83 0.44 -1.29
CA ILE A 155 16.39 -0.07 -0.04
C ILE A 155 17.30 -1.25 -0.35
N ALA A 156 18.43 -1.36 0.36
CA ALA A 156 19.36 -2.48 0.23
C ALA A 156 18.69 -3.82 0.59
N THR A 157 19.17 -4.92 0.00
CA THR A 157 18.60 -6.26 0.20
C THR A 157 18.67 -6.76 1.65
N ASP A 158 19.61 -6.25 2.43
CA ASP A 158 19.77 -6.54 3.85
C ASP A 158 18.96 -5.60 4.77
N ASN A 159 18.13 -4.72 4.20
CA ASN A 159 17.38 -3.69 4.91
C ASN A 159 18.22 -2.76 5.80
N SER A 160 19.51 -2.58 5.48
CA SER A 160 20.41 -1.76 6.31
C SER A 160 20.42 -0.28 5.94
N ARG A 161 20.18 0.05 4.66
CA ARG A 161 20.35 1.41 4.14
C ARG A 161 19.47 1.72 2.93
N ILE A 162 19.25 3.00 2.70
CA ILE A 162 18.82 3.56 1.43
C ILE A 162 20.02 3.56 0.50
N THR A 163 19.92 2.87 -0.63
CA THR A 163 20.97 2.91 -1.67
C THR A 163 20.83 4.13 -2.55
N LEU A 164 19.59 4.51 -2.86
CA LEU A 164 19.26 5.65 -3.71
C LEU A 164 17.82 6.13 -3.45
N ALA A 165 17.65 7.43 -3.27
CA ALA A 165 16.36 8.11 -3.20
C ALA A 165 16.46 9.46 -3.93
N PRO A 166 16.29 9.50 -5.26
CA PRO A 166 16.52 10.71 -6.06
C PRO A 166 15.63 11.88 -5.65
N THR A 167 14.37 11.61 -5.36
CA THR A 167 13.37 12.61 -4.95
C THR A 167 13.58 13.18 -3.55
N LEU A 168 14.35 12.48 -2.71
CA LEU A 168 14.71 12.91 -1.36
C LEU A 168 16.15 13.46 -1.29
N HIS A 169 16.87 13.44 -2.40
CA HIS A 169 18.30 13.78 -2.48
C HIS A 169 19.19 12.97 -1.52
N LEU A 170 18.83 11.68 -1.27
CA LEU A 170 19.54 10.80 -0.36
C LEU A 170 20.23 9.68 -1.14
N ARG A 171 21.45 9.31 -0.68
CA ARG A 171 22.23 8.19 -1.24
C ARG A 171 23.10 7.58 -0.15
N ASP A 172 23.13 6.23 -0.10
CA ASP A 172 23.98 5.42 0.81
C ASP A 172 23.84 5.82 2.30
N ILE A 173 22.60 6.04 2.77
CA ILE A 173 22.28 6.43 4.13
C ILE A 173 21.69 5.24 4.88
N THR A 174 22.18 4.97 6.11
CA THR A 174 21.64 3.90 6.96
C THR A 174 20.19 4.18 7.36
N LEU A 175 19.33 3.15 7.39
CA LEU A 175 17.93 3.30 7.80
C LEU A 175 17.76 3.72 9.27
N GLN A 176 18.81 3.57 10.07
CA GLN A 176 18.81 4.03 11.47
C GLN A 176 18.52 5.53 11.63
N PHE A 177 18.85 6.35 10.64
CA PHE A 177 18.55 7.78 10.72
C PHE A 177 17.03 8.07 10.79
N LEU A 178 16.18 7.14 10.33
CA LEU A 178 14.72 7.24 10.44
C LEU A 178 14.19 6.56 11.70
N ALA A 179 14.72 5.39 12.05
CA ALA A 179 14.09 4.49 13.02
C ALA A 179 14.67 4.59 14.44
N LYS A 180 15.89 5.10 14.60
CA LYS A 180 16.64 5.04 15.88
C LYS A 180 15.90 5.69 17.06
N GLU A 181 15.18 6.77 16.82
CA GLU A 181 14.50 7.55 17.85
C GLU A 181 13.02 7.12 18.04
N ILE A 182 12.55 6.15 17.27
CA ILE A 182 11.18 5.62 17.38
C ILE A 182 11.18 4.45 18.37
N PRO A 183 10.46 4.54 19.52
CA PRO A 183 10.48 3.53 20.57
C PRO A 183 9.59 2.30 20.30
N TYR A 184 9.16 2.11 19.07
CA TYR A 184 8.24 1.04 18.65
C TYR A 184 8.91 0.13 17.61
N PRO A 185 8.44 -1.11 17.42
CA PRO A 185 8.82 -1.92 16.26
C PRO A 185 8.65 -1.13 14.98
N THR A 186 9.68 -1.08 14.14
CA THR A 186 9.68 -0.25 12.93
C THR A 186 10.03 -1.10 11.70
N TYR A 187 9.25 -0.93 10.64
CA TYR A 187 9.49 -1.52 9.31
C TYR A 187 9.59 -0.41 8.27
N ILE A 188 10.52 -0.53 7.33
CA ILE A 188 10.75 0.49 6.30
C ILE A 188 10.68 -0.15 4.92
N GLU A 189 9.89 0.43 4.01
CA GLU A 189 9.70 -0.08 2.66
C GLU A 189 9.60 1.06 1.62
N ASN A 190 9.77 0.70 0.35
CA ASN A 190 9.49 1.59 -0.77
C ASN A 190 8.00 1.96 -0.83
N ASP A 191 7.71 3.21 -1.20
CA ASP A 191 6.35 3.76 -1.23
C ASP A 191 5.44 3.07 -2.25
N ALA A 192 5.91 2.86 -3.48
CA ALA A 192 5.13 2.20 -4.52
C ALA A 192 4.91 0.71 -4.20
N THR A 193 5.92 0.04 -3.64
CA THR A 193 5.81 -1.34 -3.16
C THR A 193 4.75 -1.45 -2.07
N SER A 194 4.79 -0.54 -1.09
CA SER A 194 3.79 -0.49 0.00
C SER A 194 2.37 -0.27 -0.55
N GLY A 195 2.19 0.74 -1.41
CA GLY A 195 0.89 1.05 -1.99
C GLY A 195 0.34 -0.08 -2.86
N GLY A 196 1.17 -0.67 -3.71
CA GLY A 196 0.79 -1.79 -4.55
C GLY A 196 0.40 -3.03 -3.75
N TYR A 197 1.10 -3.28 -2.66
CA TYR A 197 0.80 -4.41 -1.80
C TYR A 197 -0.54 -4.27 -1.06
N ALA A 198 -0.87 -3.07 -0.57
CA ALA A 198 -2.18 -2.81 0.04
C ALA A 198 -3.33 -3.03 -0.95
N GLU A 199 -3.17 -2.51 -2.16
CA GLU A 199 -4.16 -2.68 -3.24
C GLU A 199 -4.36 -4.16 -3.58
N TRP A 200 -3.27 -4.90 -3.77
CA TRP A 200 -3.28 -6.33 -4.05
C TRP A 200 -3.96 -7.13 -2.93
N PHE A 201 -3.56 -6.88 -1.68
CA PHE A 201 -4.07 -7.59 -0.51
C PHE A 201 -5.57 -7.41 -0.30
N LEU A 202 -6.10 -6.22 -0.56
CA LEU A 202 -7.51 -5.94 -0.30
C LEU A 202 -8.44 -6.35 -1.45
N TYR A 203 -7.97 -6.27 -2.70
CA TYR A 203 -8.88 -6.29 -3.84
C TYR A 203 -8.53 -7.29 -4.93
N TRP A 204 -7.25 -7.62 -5.12
CA TRP A 204 -6.85 -8.31 -6.36
C TRP A 204 -6.51 -9.77 -6.14
N HIS A 205 -5.60 -10.12 -5.23
CA HIS A 205 -5.14 -11.49 -4.94
C HIS A 205 -4.72 -12.28 -6.20
N ARG A 206 -4.24 -11.58 -7.22
CA ARG A 206 -3.75 -12.14 -8.48
C ARG A 206 -2.59 -11.32 -9.00
N ASP A 207 -1.87 -11.85 -9.99
CA ASP A 207 -0.71 -11.18 -10.56
C ASP A 207 -1.09 -9.79 -11.10
N MET A 208 -0.37 -8.78 -10.68
CA MET A 208 -0.56 -7.40 -11.13
C MET A 208 0.71 -6.57 -11.06
N ALA A 209 0.79 -5.57 -11.92
CA ALA A 209 1.74 -4.47 -11.82
C ALA A 209 1.01 -3.22 -11.29
N TYR A 210 1.60 -2.55 -10.32
CA TYR A 210 1.07 -1.32 -9.76
C TYR A 210 1.96 -0.14 -10.17
N LEU A 211 1.39 0.92 -10.74
CA LEU A 211 2.05 2.18 -11.01
C LEU A 211 1.56 3.24 -10.03
N LEU A 212 2.47 3.79 -9.26
CA LEU A 212 2.22 4.89 -8.34
C LEU A 212 2.51 6.22 -9.05
N LEU A 213 1.47 6.94 -9.47
CA LEU A 213 1.55 8.24 -10.14
C LEU A 213 1.43 9.35 -9.09
N GLU A 214 2.58 9.79 -8.59
CA GLU A 214 2.69 10.86 -7.59
C GLU A 214 3.67 11.97 -8.05
N THR A 215 4.42 12.58 -7.14
CA THR A 215 5.48 13.52 -7.49
C THR A 215 6.47 12.90 -8.48
N GLY A 216 6.84 11.64 -8.27
CA GLY A 216 7.52 10.78 -9.25
C GLY A 216 6.58 9.70 -9.79
N VAL A 217 7.17 8.72 -10.50
CA VAL A 217 6.49 7.50 -10.95
C VAL A 217 7.21 6.29 -10.36
N GLY A 218 6.58 5.66 -9.39
CA GLY A 218 7.03 4.40 -8.80
C GLY A 218 6.26 3.20 -9.34
N GLY A 219 6.63 2.00 -8.89
CA GLY A 219 5.86 0.81 -9.21
C GLY A 219 6.17 -0.38 -8.32
N ALA A 220 5.30 -1.37 -8.40
CA ALA A 220 5.45 -2.66 -7.74
C ALA A 220 5.00 -3.79 -8.65
N VAL A 221 5.60 -4.96 -8.47
CA VAL A 221 5.21 -6.21 -9.13
C VAL A 221 4.71 -7.16 -8.07
N LEU A 222 3.46 -7.61 -8.21
CA LEU A 222 2.79 -8.54 -7.31
C LEU A 222 2.55 -9.83 -8.09
N VAL A 223 3.17 -10.95 -7.69
CA VAL A 223 3.10 -12.23 -8.39
C VAL A 223 2.94 -13.35 -7.38
N GLY A 224 2.05 -14.30 -7.68
CA GLY A 224 1.73 -15.40 -6.78
C GLY A 224 1.06 -14.91 -5.50
N ASP A 225 1.70 -15.11 -4.38
CA ASP A 225 1.19 -14.80 -3.04
C ASP A 225 1.81 -13.53 -2.41
N GLY A 226 2.51 -12.72 -3.20
CA GLY A 226 3.09 -11.51 -2.64
C GLY A 226 3.91 -10.63 -3.58
N GLN A 227 4.76 -9.82 -2.96
CA GLN A 227 5.62 -8.85 -3.64
C GLN A 227 6.82 -9.52 -4.29
N TYR A 228 7.07 -9.18 -5.54
CA TYR A 228 8.32 -9.55 -6.22
C TYR A 228 9.32 -8.40 -6.14
N HIS A 229 10.34 -8.54 -5.31
CA HIS A 229 11.36 -7.49 -5.12
C HIS A 229 12.49 -7.51 -6.14
N GLY A 230 12.71 -8.63 -6.84
CA GLY A 230 13.90 -8.86 -7.68
C GLY A 230 15.18 -9.03 -6.85
N VAL A 231 16.28 -9.41 -7.53
CA VAL A 231 17.55 -9.74 -6.88
C VAL A 231 18.17 -8.58 -6.10
N ASN A 232 17.99 -7.36 -6.60
CA ASN A 232 18.57 -6.14 -6.00
C ASN A 232 17.50 -5.18 -5.46
N ARG A 233 16.28 -5.67 -5.19
CA ARG A 233 15.12 -4.87 -4.77
C ARG A 233 14.84 -3.69 -5.72
N ARG A 234 14.96 -3.92 -7.01
CA ARG A 234 14.71 -2.94 -8.09
C ARG A 234 13.59 -3.38 -9.02
N SER A 235 12.83 -4.39 -8.64
CA SER A 235 11.62 -4.74 -9.37
C SER A 235 10.62 -3.59 -9.27
N GLY A 236 9.88 -3.34 -10.34
CA GLY A 236 8.89 -2.27 -10.35
C GLY A 236 9.42 -0.86 -10.55
N GLU A 237 10.71 -0.65 -10.83
CA GLU A 237 11.27 0.66 -11.20
C GLU A 237 10.77 1.15 -12.57
N PHE A 238 9.44 1.05 -12.79
CA PHE A 238 8.76 1.35 -14.05
C PHE A 238 8.90 2.80 -14.47
N GLY A 239 8.99 3.72 -13.51
CA GLY A 239 9.23 5.14 -13.79
C GLY A 239 10.51 5.40 -14.58
N HIS A 240 11.49 4.50 -14.47
CA HIS A 240 12.77 4.62 -15.18
C HIS A 240 12.88 3.82 -16.48
N MET A 241 11.78 3.17 -16.92
CA MET A 241 11.73 2.60 -18.27
C MET A 241 11.84 3.71 -19.31
N CYS A 242 12.67 3.50 -20.34
CA CYS A 242 12.80 4.42 -21.47
C CYS A 242 11.56 4.27 -22.38
N VAL A 243 10.74 5.29 -22.44
CA VAL A 243 9.55 5.38 -23.32
C VAL A 243 9.81 6.31 -24.53
N GLU A 244 10.83 7.16 -24.47
CA GLU A 244 11.20 8.07 -25.54
C GLU A 244 12.75 8.20 -25.61
N PRO A 245 13.44 7.40 -26.46
CA PRO A 245 14.90 7.48 -26.54
C PRO A 245 15.43 8.87 -26.88
N GLY A 246 16.32 9.41 -26.03
CA GLY A 246 16.85 10.78 -26.18
C GLY A 246 15.90 11.89 -25.76
N GLY A 247 14.70 11.56 -25.28
CA GLY A 247 13.66 12.50 -24.89
C GLY A 247 13.99 13.37 -23.66
N LEU A 248 12.98 13.70 -22.85
CA LEU A 248 13.10 14.61 -21.70
C LEU A 248 14.11 14.11 -20.65
N PRO A 249 14.83 15.01 -19.96
CA PRO A 249 15.72 14.64 -18.88
C PRO A 249 14.91 14.11 -17.69
N CYS A 250 15.41 13.07 -17.01
CA CYS A 250 14.86 12.52 -15.80
C CYS A 250 15.77 12.85 -14.60
N LYS A 251 15.20 13.03 -13.42
CA LYS A 251 15.95 13.28 -12.16
C LYS A 251 16.96 12.17 -11.82
N CYS A 252 16.80 10.97 -12.39
CA CYS A 252 17.78 9.89 -12.25
C CYS A 252 19.09 10.09 -13.06
N GLY A 253 19.20 11.16 -13.85
CA GLY A 253 20.34 11.48 -14.70
C GLY A 253 20.28 10.86 -16.08
N LYS A 254 19.22 10.12 -16.44
CA LYS A 254 18.96 9.57 -17.77
C LYS A 254 17.96 10.43 -18.55
N ARG A 255 17.68 10.04 -19.79
CA ARG A 255 16.70 10.71 -20.64
C ARG A 255 15.66 9.74 -21.15
N GLY A 256 14.42 10.22 -21.33
CA GLY A 256 13.34 9.46 -21.93
C GLY A 256 12.64 8.47 -20.98
N CYS A 257 12.86 8.59 -19.69
CA CYS A 257 12.18 7.77 -18.68
C CYS A 257 10.68 8.07 -18.63
N LEU A 258 9.84 7.10 -18.33
CA LEU A 258 8.39 7.27 -18.13
C LEU A 258 8.08 8.39 -17.12
N GLU A 259 8.82 8.46 -16.03
CA GLU A 259 8.68 9.48 -14.99
C GLU A 259 8.83 10.90 -15.53
N ALA A 260 9.72 11.12 -16.49
CA ALA A 260 9.92 12.44 -17.09
C ALA A 260 8.68 12.96 -17.85
N TYR A 261 7.73 12.10 -18.18
CA TYR A 261 6.49 12.43 -18.88
C TYR A 261 5.24 12.33 -18.00
N CYS A 262 5.22 11.37 -17.06
CA CYS A 262 4.01 10.96 -16.36
C CYS A 262 3.97 11.35 -14.88
N SER A 263 4.99 12.02 -14.35
CA SER A 263 5.02 12.46 -12.96
C SER A 263 4.33 13.81 -12.73
N ALA A 264 3.87 14.04 -11.50
CA ALA A 264 3.27 15.32 -11.15
C ALA A 264 4.28 16.47 -11.15
N TRP A 265 5.57 16.21 -10.87
CA TRP A 265 6.60 17.26 -10.93
C TRP A 265 6.77 17.79 -12.36
N ARG A 266 6.59 16.94 -13.38
CA ARG A 266 6.61 17.37 -14.78
C ARG A 266 5.59 18.48 -15.06
N ILE A 267 4.42 18.40 -14.45
CA ILE A 267 3.36 19.40 -14.59
C ILE A 267 3.67 20.64 -13.72
N SER A 268 3.93 20.44 -12.43
CA SER A 268 4.06 21.52 -11.47
C SER A 268 5.37 22.31 -11.62
N ASP A 269 6.48 21.60 -11.84
CA ASP A 269 7.81 22.23 -11.86
C ASP A 269 8.08 22.90 -13.22
N ASP A 270 7.68 22.27 -14.34
CA ASP A 270 7.91 22.82 -15.67
C ASP A 270 7.01 24.03 -15.97
N LEU A 271 5.79 24.03 -15.50
CA LEU A 271 4.84 25.14 -15.69
C LEU A 271 4.90 26.17 -14.56
N GLY A 272 5.49 25.82 -13.40
CA GLY A 272 5.53 26.67 -12.21
C GLY A 272 4.15 26.97 -11.61
N ILE A 273 3.16 26.09 -11.84
CA ILE A 273 1.78 26.23 -11.37
C ILE A 273 1.34 25.05 -10.50
N PRO A 274 0.39 25.26 -9.57
CA PRO A 274 -0.23 24.16 -8.84
C PRO A 274 -0.98 23.19 -9.78
N LEU A 275 -0.95 21.89 -9.45
CA LEU A 275 -1.70 20.89 -10.21
C LEU A 275 -3.19 21.20 -10.34
N SER A 276 -3.81 21.78 -9.29
CA SER A 276 -5.21 22.21 -9.33
C SER A 276 -5.48 23.26 -10.42
N GLU A 277 -4.55 24.15 -10.65
CA GLU A 277 -4.64 25.18 -11.70
C GLU A 277 -4.46 24.56 -13.08
N PHE A 278 -3.50 23.64 -13.24
CA PHE A 278 -3.31 22.90 -14.47
C PHE A 278 -4.58 22.15 -14.88
N PHE A 279 -5.16 21.35 -13.98
CA PHE A 279 -6.36 20.57 -14.30
C PHE A 279 -7.60 21.43 -14.50
N ALA A 280 -7.76 22.54 -13.77
CA ALA A 280 -8.78 23.52 -14.06
C ALA A 280 -8.60 24.17 -15.45
N GLY A 281 -7.36 24.29 -15.92
CA GLY A 281 -7.04 24.74 -17.27
C GLY A 281 -7.38 23.70 -18.34
N VAL A 282 -7.10 22.41 -18.07
CA VAL A 282 -7.50 21.31 -18.95
C VAL A 282 -9.02 21.25 -19.08
N GLU A 283 -9.77 21.39 -17.99
CA GLU A 283 -11.25 21.47 -18.01
C GLU A 283 -11.78 22.66 -18.80
N ARG A 284 -11.06 23.75 -18.84
CA ARG A 284 -11.40 24.95 -19.63
C ARG A 284 -10.86 24.93 -21.05
N HIS A 285 -10.29 23.79 -21.47
CA HIS A 285 -9.72 23.58 -22.81
C HIS A 285 -8.59 24.57 -23.18
N VAL A 286 -7.70 24.88 -22.20
CA VAL A 286 -6.50 25.64 -22.48
C VAL A 286 -5.56 24.80 -23.37
N PRO A 287 -5.25 25.20 -24.62
CA PRO A 287 -4.61 24.31 -25.60
C PRO A 287 -3.26 23.76 -25.16
N GLU A 288 -2.45 24.55 -24.45
CA GLU A 288 -1.15 24.16 -23.94
C GLU A 288 -1.27 23.04 -22.88
N TYR A 289 -2.24 23.17 -21.96
CA TYR A 289 -2.46 22.18 -20.89
C TYR A 289 -3.07 20.90 -21.44
N GLU A 290 -4.02 20.99 -22.38
CA GLU A 290 -4.56 19.83 -23.07
C GLU A 290 -3.46 19.08 -23.85
N THR A 291 -2.61 19.79 -24.56
CA THR A 291 -1.51 19.18 -25.32
C THR A 291 -0.57 18.40 -24.36
N MET A 292 -0.19 19.02 -23.25
CA MET A 292 0.66 18.40 -22.25
C MET A 292 -0.02 17.19 -21.59
N TRP A 293 -1.31 17.29 -21.29
CA TRP A 293 -2.08 16.18 -20.71
C TRP A 293 -2.22 14.99 -21.68
N HIS A 294 -2.51 15.25 -22.94
CA HIS A 294 -2.54 14.23 -23.99
C HIS A 294 -1.18 13.56 -24.22
N ASP A 295 -0.10 14.34 -24.13
CA ASP A 295 1.26 13.83 -24.22
C ASP A 295 1.57 12.88 -23.05
N LEU A 296 1.19 13.26 -21.82
CA LEU A 296 1.28 12.40 -20.65
C LEU A 296 0.51 11.08 -20.85
N LEU A 297 -0.74 11.15 -21.30
CA LEU A 297 -1.57 9.94 -21.53
C LEU A 297 -0.97 9.01 -22.59
N ARG A 298 -0.36 9.54 -23.65
CA ARG A 298 0.31 8.73 -24.68
C ARG A 298 1.54 8.02 -24.11
N HIS A 299 2.39 8.71 -23.37
CA HIS A 299 3.56 8.10 -22.74
C HIS A 299 3.18 7.09 -21.65
N LEU A 300 2.12 7.37 -20.91
CA LEU A 300 1.57 6.42 -19.94
C LEU A 300 1.08 5.15 -20.64
N ALA A 301 0.43 5.27 -21.79
CA ALA A 301 -0.01 4.12 -22.59
C ALA A 301 1.17 3.26 -23.08
N ILE A 302 2.28 3.90 -23.50
CA ILE A 302 3.52 3.17 -23.86
C ILE A 302 4.05 2.42 -22.63
N GLY A 303 4.12 3.06 -21.47
CA GLY A 303 4.57 2.44 -20.23
C GLY A 303 3.71 1.25 -19.84
N VAL A 304 2.37 1.38 -19.90
CA VAL A 304 1.42 0.31 -19.61
C VAL A 304 1.61 -0.87 -20.56
N ASN A 305 1.75 -0.62 -21.86
CA ASN A 305 2.00 -1.68 -22.86
C ASN A 305 3.33 -2.39 -22.61
N ASN A 306 4.41 -1.68 -22.32
CA ASN A 306 5.70 -2.28 -22.00
C ASN A 306 5.61 -3.21 -20.78
N ILE A 307 4.89 -2.81 -19.74
CA ILE A 307 4.64 -3.64 -18.56
C ILE A 307 3.83 -4.88 -18.93
N ARG A 308 2.73 -4.70 -19.68
CA ARG A 308 1.87 -5.79 -20.14
C ARG A 308 2.64 -6.81 -20.97
N MET A 309 3.50 -6.37 -21.88
CA MET A 309 4.33 -7.25 -22.74
C MET A 309 5.35 -8.05 -21.93
N VAL A 310 5.83 -7.54 -20.79
CA VAL A 310 6.85 -8.22 -19.98
C VAL A 310 6.24 -9.14 -18.92
N LEU A 311 5.14 -8.72 -18.29
CA LEU A 311 4.58 -9.38 -17.11
C LEU A 311 3.29 -10.17 -17.40
N ASP A 312 2.59 -9.86 -18.49
CA ASP A 312 1.29 -10.46 -18.87
C ASP A 312 0.27 -10.49 -17.72
N CYS A 313 0.12 -9.37 -17.03
CA CYS A 313 -0.75 -9.24 -15.85
C CYS A 313 -1.60 -7.98 -15.90
N ASP A 314 -2.56 -7.83 -14.98
CA ASP A 314 -3.29 -6.57 -14.82
C ASP A 314 -2.36 -5.43 -14.44
N VAL A 315 -2.68 -4.21 -14.93
CA VAL A 315 -1.96 -2.99 -14.61
C VAL A 315 -2.89 -2.05 -13.85
N VAL A 316 -2.50 -1.69 -12.63
CA VAL A 316 -3.29 -0.84 -11.73
C VAL A 316 -2.59 0.50 -11.54
N LEU A 317 -3.28 1.59 -11.86
CA LEU A 317 -2.80 2.95 -11.67
C LEU A 317 -3.26 3.50 -10.33
N GLY A 318 -2.33 3.85 -9.46
CA GLY A 318 -2.57 4.45 -8.16
C GLY A 318 -1.85 5.79 -7.98
N GLY A 319 -1.92 6.36 -6.79
CA GLY A 319 -1.36 7.65 -6.46
C GLY A 319 -2.31 8.82 -6.73
N PHE A 320 -1.93 10.02 -6.26
CA PHE A 320 -2.85 11.16 -6.27
C PHE A 320 -3.19 11.71 -7.67
N LEU A 321 -2.35 11.47 -8.70
CA LEU A 321 -2.70 11.87 -10.07
C LEU A 321 -3.90 11.10 -10.62
N THR A 322 -4.16 9.91 -10.13
CA THR A 322 -5.26 9.08 -10.64
C THR A 322 -6.65 9.68 -10.38
N GLN A 323 -6.79 10.62 -9.46
CA GLN A 323 -8.05 11.34 -9.23
C GLN A 323 -8.53 12.12 -10.48
N TYR A 324 -7.60 12.49 -11.37
CA TYR A 324 -7.89 13.24 -12.60
C TYR A 324 -8.08 12.33 -13.82
N LEU A 325 -7.78 11.04 -13.71
CA LEU A 325 -7.87 10.10 -14.82
C LEU A 325 -9.30 9.63 -15.18
N PRO A 326 -10.29 9.55 -14.27
CA PRO A 326 -11.57 8.94 -14.61
C PRO A 326 -12.23 9.47 -15.90
N PRO A 327 -12.26 10.78 -16.22
CA PRO A 327 -12.84 11.28 -17.48
C PRO A 327 -12.03 10.86 -18.71
N TYR A 328 -10.74 10.56 -18.54
CA TYR A 328 -9.79 10.26 -19.62
C TYR A 328 -9.48 8.77 -19.76
N MET A 329 -10.04 7.92 -18.90
CA MET A 329 -9.82 6.46 -18.96
C MET A 329 -10.24 5.85 -20.31
N PRO A 330 -11.37 6.25 -20.94
CA PRO A 330 -11.70 5.75 -22.27
C PRO A 330 -10.60 6.06 -23.31
N LEU A 331 -10.11 7.31 -23.33
CA LEU A 331 -9.04 7.74 -24.24
C LEU A 331 -7.70 7.04 -23.93
N LEU A 332 -7.34 6.90 -22.65
CA LEU A 332 -6.14 6.18 -22.25
C LEU A 332 -6.20 4.71 -22.68
N LYS A 333 -7.35 4.05 -22.49
CA LYS A 333 -7.57 2.67 -22.94
C LYS A 333 -7.51 2.54 -24.47
N GLU A 334 -7.97 3.53 -25.22
CA GLU A 334 -7.82 3.58 -26.68
C GLU A 334 -6.33 3.64 -27.07
N TYR A 335 -5.54 4.53 -26.45
CA TYR A 335 -4.09 4.61 -26.71
C TYR A 335 -3.37 3.30 -26.34
N VAL A 336 -3.73 2.68 -25.24
CA VAL A 336 -3.16 1.39 -24.81
C VAL A 336 -3.52 0.29 -25.80
N ALA A 337 -4.78 0.17 -26.19
CA ALA A 337 -5.26 -0.84 -27.14
C ALA A 337 -4.61 -0.67 -28.52
N ALA A 338 -4.42 0.57 -29.00
CA ALA A 338 -3.77 0.85 -30.27
C ALA A 338 -2.29 0.38 -30.30
N GLY A 339 -1.62 0.31 -29.16
CA GLY A 339 -0.24 -0.17 -29.03
C GLY A 339 -0.10 -1.65 -28.69
N ASN A 340 -1.20 -2.38 -28.42
CA ASN A 340 -1.18 -3.79 -28.05
C ASN A 340 -1.45 -4.69 -29.28
N PRO A 341 -0.49 -5.56 -29.67
CA PRO A 341 -0.67 -6.42 -30.82
C PRO A 341 -1.53 -7.66 -30.54
N PHE A 342 -1.81 -7.99 -29.29
CA PHE A 342 -2.48 -9.24 -28.90
C PHE A 342 -3.94 -9.05 -28.50
N GLU A 343 -4.30 -7.88 -27.95
CA GLU A 343 -5.61 -7.62 -27.36
C GLU A 343 -6.24 -6.38 -27.99
N PRO A 344 -7.51 -6.45 -28.47
CA PRO A 344 -8.20 -5.31 -29.07
C PRO A 344 -8.72 -4.31 -28.04
N SER A 345 -8.66 -4.64 -26.75
CA SER A 345 -9.09 -3.81 -25.63
C SER A 345 -7.99 -3.69 -24.57
N ALA A 346 -8.13 -2.71 -23.69
CA ALA A 346 -7.25 -2.53 -22.53
C ALA A 346 -8.03 -2.82 -21.23
N ASP A 347 -8.75 -3.95 -21.16
CA ASP A 347 -9.55 -4.32 -19.99
C ASP A 347 -8.67 -4.67 -18.77
N TYR A 348 -7.43 -5.02 -19.00
CA TYR A 348 -6.40 -5.24 -17.97
C TYR A 348 -5.88 -3.95 -17.32
N LEU A 349 -6.26 -2.77 -17.81
CA LEU A 349 -5.88 -1.48 -17.24
C LEU A 349 -6.98 -0.97 -16.29
N HIS A 350 -6.60 -0.76 -15.03
CA HIS A 350 -7.52 -0.37 -13.96
C HIS A 350 -7.00 0.84 -13.20
N LEU A 351 -7.91 1.58 -12.59
CA LEU A 351 -7.59 2.52 -11.53
C LEU A 351 -7.61 1.81 -10.18
N SER A 352 -6.74 2.23 -9.27
CA SER A 352 -6.74 1.77 -7.88
C SER A 352 -8.13 1.93 -7.26
N VAL A 353 -8.56 0.90 -6.56
CA VAL A 353 -9.78 0.90 -5.74
C VAL A 353 -9.57 1.74 -4.50
N MET A 354 -8.37 1.69 -3.93
CA MET A 354 -7.96 2.52 -2.79
C MET A 354 -7.73 3.96 -3.25
N ARG A 355 -8.63 4.84 -2.88
CA ARG A 355 -8.58 6.25 -3.33
C ARG A 355 -7.71 7.15 -2.49
N ARG A 356 -7.38 6.76 -1.25
CA ARG A 356 -6.65 7.60 -0.28
C ARG A 356 -5.68 6.77 0.54
N HIS A 357 -4.58 7.38 0.87
CA HIS A 357 -3.61 6.88 1.85
C HIS A 357 -3.06 5.46 1.59
N THR A 358 -3.07 5.01 0.32
CA THR A 358 -2.63 3.66 -0.08
C THR A 358 -1.23 3.35 0.45
N VAL A 359 -0.30 4.28 0.32
CA VAL A 359 1.10 4.12 0.74
C VAL A 359 1.24 3.90 2.25
N PRO A 360 0.75 4.82 3.13
CA PRO A 360 0.86 4.59 4.57
C PRO A 360 0.04 3.39 5.05
N LEU A 361 -1.13 3.11 4.46
CA LEU A 361 -1.90 1.90 4.78
C LEU A 361 -1.12 0.63 4.40
N GLY A 362 -0.45 0.62 3.25
CA GLY A 362 0.32 -0.51 2.78
C GLY A 362 1.51 -0.85 3.67
N VAL A 363 2.22 0.15 4.18
CA VAL A 363 3.33 -0.13 5.09
C VAL A 363 2.85 -0.51 6.50
N ALA A 364 1.67 -0.04 6.94
CA ALA A 364 1.05 -0.49 8.18
C ALA A 364 0.59 -1.96 8.09
N LEU A 365 0.18 -2.41 6.91
CA LEU A 365 -0.25 -3.79 6.64
C LEU A 365 0.80 -4.83 7.03
N HIS A 366 2.08 -4.52 6.95
CA HIS A 366 3.16 -5.41 7.38
C HIS A 366 2.94 -5.93 8.82
N PHE A 367 2.70 -5.02 9.76
CA PHE A 367 2.47 -5.38 11.17
C PHE A 367 1.11 -6.06 11.40
N ILE A 368 0.10 -5.68 10.63
CA ILE A 368 -1.24 -6.29 10.72
C ILE A 368 -1.18 -7.74 10.26
N GLN A 369 -0.49 -8.04 9.16
CA GLN A 369 -0.32 -9.41 8.68
C GLN A 369 0.51 -10.25 9.64
N GLU A 370 1.64 -9.74 10.11
CA GLU A 370 2.46 -10.44 11.11
C GLU A 370 1.63 -10.79 12.35
N PHE A 371 0.80 -9.86 12.81
CA PHE A 371 -0.11 -10.13 13.93
C PHE A 371 -1.12 -11.23 13.61
N ILE A 372 -1.80 -11.19 12.45
CA ILE A 372 -2.79 -12.19 12.05
C ILE A 372 -2.15 -13.58 11.90
N GLU A 373 -0.88 -13.64 11.49
CA GLU A 373 -0.16 -14.90 11.32
C GLU A 373 0.39 -15.48 12.63
N THR A 374 0.54 -14.66 13.67
CA THR A 374 1.24 -15.06 14.91
C THR A 374 0.37 -15.07 16.16
N ILE A 375 -0.92 -14.86 16.05
CA ILE A 375 -1.92 -14.74 17.13
C ILE A 375 -2.02 -15.96 18.06
#